data_0f41b851f6b7e68000dcab390e0742a3
#
_entry.id   0f41b851f6b7e68000dcab390e0742a3
#
_cell.length_a   1.000
_cell.length_b   1.000
_cell.length_c   1.000
_cell.angle_alpha   90.00
_cell.angle_beta   90.00
_cell.angle_gamma   90.00
#
_symmetry.space_group_name_H-M   'P 1'
#
loop_
_entity.id
_entity.type
_entity.pdbx_description
1 polymer ?
#
loop_
_entity_poly.entity_id
_entity_poly.type
_entity_poly.pdbx_seq_one_letter_code
_entity_poly.pdbx_strand_id
1 'polypeptide(L)'
;LMKDQVEALNQAGIHAAYLNSSLTASQYYRALAYAREGRYPIIYVAPERLVTEEFLDFALNTKISMVAVDEAHCVSQWGQDFRPSYLKIVEFIDRLNVRPVVSAFTATATKEVRDDISDILMLREPTVLTTGFDRPNLYFGVQAPKDKYATMKNFLELHPGQSGVI
;
A
#
# COMPACT_ATOMS: atom_id res chain seq x y z
N LEU A 1 -6.28 -2.22 7.88
CA LEU A 1 -5.53 -2.82 6.78
C LEU A 1 -4.15 -3.36 7.23
N MET A 2 -3.16 -2.51 7.68
CA MET A 2 -1.85 -3.02 8.15
C MET A 2 -1.96 -4.06 9.27
N LYS A 3 -2.82 -3.83 10.26
CA LYS A 3 -3.03 -4.77 11.37
C LYS A 3 -3.52 -6.12 10.86
N ASP A 4 -4.49 -6.14 9.96
CA ASP A 4 -5.09 -7.35 9.42
C ASP A 4 -4.06 -8.15 8.58
N GLN A 5 -3.24 -7.44 7.79
CA GLN A 5 -2.15 -8.06 7.01
C GLN A 5 -1.10 -8.69 7.92
N VAL A 6 -0.68 -7.99 8.99
CA VAL A 6 0.27 -8.52 9.97
C VAL A 6 -0.32 -9.72 10.72
N GLU A 7 -1.59 -9.67 11.07
CA GLU A 7 -2.26 -10.79 11.74
C GLU A 7 -2.34 -12.02 10.84
N ALA A 8 -2.69 -11.85 9.57
CA ALA A 8 -2.70 -12.94 8.59
C ALA A 8 -1.31 -13.57 8.39
N LEU A 9 -0.24 -12.75 8.30
CA LEU A 9 1.13 -13.26 8.22
C LEU A 9 1.54 -14.04 9.46
N ASN A 10 1.24 -13.52 10.65
CA ASN A 10 1.55 -14.22 11.90
C ASN A 10 0.79 -15.54 12.03
N GLN A 11 -0.47 -15.61 11.59
CA GLN A 11 -1.25 -16.86 11.52
C GLN A 11 -0.64 -17.87 10.53
N ALA A 12 -0.03 -17.38 9.45
CA ALA A 12 0.72 -18.20 8.49
C ALA A 12 2.13 -18.59 8.96
N GLY A 13 2.52 -18.24 10.19
CA GLY A 13 3.84 -18.54 10.76
C GLY A 13 4.96 -17.58 10.35
N ILE A 14 4.63 -16.47 9.68
CA ILE A 14 5.59 -15.44 9.29
C ILE A 14 5.49 -14.30 10.30
N HIS A 15 6.52 -14.14 11.15
CA HIS A 15 6.54 -13.07 12.14
C HIS A 15 6.63 -11.70 11.47
N ALA A 16 5.59 -10.90 11.62
CA ALA A 16 5.52 -9.54 11.08
C ALA A 16 5.10 -8.55 12.17
N ALA A 17 5.50 -7.29 11.99
CA ALA A 17 5.09 -6.19 12.85
C ALA A 17 4.56 -5.02 12.01
N TYR A 18 3.85 -4.09 12.64
CA TYR A 18 3.49 -2.81 12.06
C TYR A 18 3.88 -1.65 12.97
N LEU A 19 4.28 -0.55 12.35
CA LEU A 19 4.71 0.69 13.02
C LEU A 19 3.91 1.86 12.43
N ASN A 20 2.86 2.27 13.11
CA ASN A 20 2.00 3.38 12.71
C ASN A 20 1.61 4.26 13.91
N SER A 21 0.77 5.25 13.69
CA SER A 21 0.34 6.21 14.72
C SER A 21 -0.61 5.62 15.77
N SER A 22 -1.17 4.42 15.56
CA SER A 22 -2.09 3.79 16.52
C SER A 22 -1.36 3.12 17.69
N LEU A 23 -0.05 2.94 17.59
CA LEU A 23 0.74 2.36 18.66
C LEU A 23 1.04 3.38 19.76
N THR A 24 0.92 2.95 21.01
CA THR A 24 1.47 3.72 22.13
C THR A 24 3.00 3.75 22.04
N ALA A 25 3.64 4.74 22.69
CA ALA A 25 5.10 4.83 22.73
C ALA A 25 5.74 3.53 23.22
N SER A 26 5.23 2.93 24.28
CA SER A 26 5.73 1.66 24.82
C SER A 26 5.64 0.51 23.81
N GLN A 27 4.52 0.41 23.08
CA GLN A 27 4.34 -0.60 22.03
C GLN A 27 5.30 -0.39 20.86
N TYR A 28 5.50 0.87 20.45
CA TYR A 28 6.41 1.24 19.38
C TYR A 28 7.85 0.88 19.70
N TYR A 29 8.36 1.30 20.86
CA TYR A 29 9.74 1.00 21.29
C TYR A 29 9.98 -0.49 21.49
N ARG A 30 9.00 -1.23 22.00
CA ARG A 30 9.09 -2.69 22.12
C ARG A 30 9.15 -3.36 20.73
N ALA A 31 8.34 -2.91 19.78
CA ALA A 31 8.38 -3.44 18.41
C ALA A 31 9.73 -3.15 17.74
N LEU A 32 10.31 -1.95 17.92
CA LEU A 32 11.65 -1.63 17.42
C LEU A 32 12.74 -2.48 18.08
N ALA A 33 12.65 -2.73 19.38
CA ALA A 33 13.61 -3.59 20.07
C ALA A 33 13.60 -5.01 19.48
N TYR A 34 12.43 -5.59 19.27
CA TYR A 34 12.30 -6.90 18.64
C TYR A 34 12.75 -6.91 17.18
N ALA A 35 12.53 -5.80 16.46
CA ALA A 35 13.03 -5.64 15.10
C ALA A 35 14.58 -5.63 15.06
N ARG A 36 15.23 -4.94 16.01
CA ARG A 36 16.70 -4.95 16.19
C ARG A 36 17.26 -6.35 16.49
N GLU A 37 16.48 -7.18 17.17
CA GLU A 37 16.83 -8.57 17.45
C GLU A 37 16.58 -9.50 16.21
N GLY A 38 16.11 -8.95 15.09
CA GLY A 38 15.84 -9.71 13.86
C GLY A 38 14.61 -10.61 13.95
N ARG A 39 13.69 -10.37 14.90
CA ARG A 39 12.50 -11.20 15.06
C ARG A 39 11.47 -11.03 13.95
N TYR A 40 11.50 -9.92 13.21
CA TYR A 40 10.54 -9.59 12.18
C TYR A 40 11.20 -9.52 10.81
N PRO A 41 11.03 -10.54 9.95
CA PRO A 41 11.45 -10.46 8.55
C PRO A 41 10.66 -9.43 7.74
N ILE A 42 9.44 -9.08 8.18
CA ILE A 42 8.57 -8.11 7.52
C ILE A 42 8.07 -7.09 8.54
N ILE A 43 8.25 -5.81 8.21
CA ILE A 43 7.77 -4.69 9.03
C ILE A 43 6.96 -3.75 8.15
N TYR A 44 5.69 -3.57 8.47
CA TYR A 44 4.84 -2.56 7.86
C TYR A 44 5.04 -1.23 8.55
N VAL A 45 5.36 -0.19 7.79
CA VAL A 45 5.67 1.13 8.35
C VAL A 45 4.83 2.18 7.66
N ALA A 46 4.20 3.05 8.44
CA ALA A 46 3.52 4.21 7.88
C ALA A 46 4.57 5.25 7.42
N PRO A 47 4.40 5.89 6.24
CA PRO A 47 5.41 6.77 5.65
C PRO A 47 5.94 7.86 6.59
N GLU A 48 5.07 8.41 7.44
CA GLU A 48 5.44 9.44 8.41
C GLU A 48 6.39 8.96 9.51
N ARG A 49 6.49 7.64 9.73
CA ARG A 49 7.40 7.04 10.71
C ARG A 49 8.80 6.80 10.16
N LEU A 50 8.94 6.71 8.85
CA LEU A 50 10.21 6.36 8.19
C LEU A 50 11.35 7.35 8.49
N VAL A 51 11.03 8.63 8.68
CA VAL A 51 12.00 9.71 8.91
C VAL A 51 12.10 10.14 10.37
N THR A 52 11.50 9.40 11.31
CA THR A 52 11.70 9.64 12.75
C THR A 52 13.10 9.18 13.16
N GLU A 53 13.70 9.87 14.12
CA GLU A 53 15.08 9.56 14.59
C GLU A 53 15.21 8.10 15.03
N GLU A 54 14.23 7.58 15.76
CA GLU A 54 14.26 6.22 16.30
C GLU A 54 14.18 5.15 15.20
N PHE A 55 13.37 5.41 14.14
CA PHE A 55 13.27 4.48 13.03
C PHE A 55 14.49 4.55 12.11
N LEU A 56 15.01 5.75 11.87
CA LEU A 56 16.24 5.93 11.10
C LEU A 56 17.45 5.28 11.80
N ASP A 57 17.58 5.45 13.12
CA ASP A 57 18.64 4.76 13.88
C ASP A 57 18.52 3.25 13.74
N PHE A 58 17.31 2.70 13.85
CA PHE A 58 17.07 1.27 13.57
C PHE A 58 17.49 0.89 12.16
N ALA A 59 17.04 1.64 11.15
CA ALA A 59 17.25 1.32 9.75
C ALA A 59 18.73 1.40 9.32
N LEU A 60 19.47 2.37 9.84
CA LEU A 60 20.90 2.54 9.57
C LEU A 60 21.76 1.42 10.19
N ASN A 61 21.30 0.82 11.27
CA ASN A 61 21.97 -0.27 11.97
C ASN A 61 21.44 -1.67 11.60
N THR A 62 20.54 -1.75 10.60
CA THR A 62 19.92 -3.01 10.16
C THR A 62 20.06 -3.16 8.66
N LYS A 63 20.33 -4.37 8.19
CA LYS A 63 20.34 -4.65 6.75
C LYS A 63 18.91 -4.72 6.23
N ILE A 64 18.47 -3.67 5.55
CA ILE A 64 17.19 -3.65 4.83
C ILE A 64 17.45 -4.18 3.42
N SER A 65 16.89 -5.33 3.09
CA SER A 65 17.07 -5.95 1.79
C SER A 65 16.11 -5.42 0.73
N MET A 66 14.89 -5.03 1.14
CA MET A 66 13.82 -4.59 0.24
C MET A 66 12.93 -3.55 0.90
N VAL A 67 12.48 -2.59 0.12
CA VAL A 67 11.39 -1.66 0.44
C VAL A 67 10.27 -1.88 -0.57
N ALA A 68 9.12 -2.35 -0.09
CA ALA A 68 7.92 -2.51 -0.89
C ALA A 68 6.96 -1.33 -0.61
N VAL A 69 6.64 -0.58 -1.65
CA VAL A 69 5.73 0.57 -1.57
C VAL A 69 4.37 0.12 -2.08
N ASP A 70 3.42 -0.03 -1.17
CA ASP A 70 2.02 -0.30 -1.50
C ASP A 70 1.29 1.01 -1.81
N GLU A 71 0.23 0.96 -2.63
CA GLU A 71 -0.50 2.13 -3.13
C GLU A 71 0.43 3.21 -3.70
N ALA A 72 1.44 2.76 -4.46
CA ALA A 72 2.51 3.63 -4.95
C ALA A 72 2.02 4.82 -5.78
N HIS A 73 0.79 4.78 -6.33
CA HIS A 73 0.17 5.92 -7.00
C HIS A 73 0.06 7.18 -6.11
N CYS A 74 0.11 6.99 -4.78
CA CYS A 74 0.09 8.09 -3.81
C CYS A 74 1.36 8.98 -3.86
N VAL A 75 2.44 8.57 -4.51
CA VAL A 75 3.63 9.43 -4.68
C VAL A 75 3.44 10.47 -5.79
N SER A 76 2.58 10.17 -6.78
CA SER A 76 2.35 11.00 -7.96
C SER A 76 1.26 12.05 -7.71
N GLN A 77 1.53 13.30 -8.08
CA GLN A 77 0.52 14.38 -8.07
C GLN A 77 -0.60 14.14 -9.10
N TRP A 78 -0.34 13.32 -10.10
CA TRP A 78 -1.30 12.91 -11.12
C TRP A 78 -2.10 11.67 -10.70
N GLY A 79 -1.74 11.04 -9.56
CA GLY A 79 -2.49 9.94 -8.97
C GLY A 79 -3.83 10.39 -8.39
N GLN A 80 -4.77 9.47 -8.26
CA GLN A 80 -6.11 9.76 -7.72
C GLN A 80 -6.10 10.17 -6.24
N ASP A 81 -5.04 9.82 -5.49
CA ASP A 81 -4.92 10.04 -4.04
C ASP A 81 -3.47 10.41 -3.67
N PHE A 82 -3.03 11.58 -4.13
CA PHE A 82 -1.70 12.08 -3.80
C PHE A 82 -1.56 12.32 -2.29
N ARG A 83 -0.51 11.77 -1.70
CA ARG A 83 -0.19 11.91 -0.27
C ARG A 83 1.23 12.43 -0.09
N PRO A 84 1.40 13.68 0.37
CA PRO A 84 2.73 14.25 0.60
C PRO A 84 3.61 13.41 1.53
N SER A 85 3.02 12.65 2.46
CA SER A 85 3.76 11.75 3.34
C SER A 85 4.51 10.65 2.60
N TYR A 86 4.06 10.26 1.40
CA TYR A 86 4.74 9.24 0.59
C TYR A 86 6.10 9.71 0.07
N LEU A 87 6.33 11.02 -0.07
CA LEU A 87 7.65 11.57 -0.43
C LEU A 87 8.71 11.26 0.65
N LYS A 88 8.30 11.02 1.89
CA LYS A 88 9.19 10.58 2.96
C LYS A 88 9.79 9.19 2.71
N ILE A 89 9.17 8.39 1.83
CA ILE A 89 9.73 7.10 1.42
C ILE A 89 11.02 7.31 0.63
N VAL A 90 11.02 8.29 -0.27
CA VAL A 90 12.22 8.66 -1.06
C VAL A 90 13.32 9.16 -0.12
N GLU A 91 12.97 10.13 0.74
CA GLU A 91 13.91 10.66 1.75
C GLU A 91 14.51 9.54 2.62
N PHE A 92 13.69 8.59 3.04
CA PHE A 92 14.15 7.43 3.81
C PHE A 92 15.14 6.57 3.03
N ILE A 93 14.80 6.20 1.78
CA ILE A 93 15.65 5.36 0.93
C ILE A 93 17.01 6.03 0.69
N ASP A 94 17.02 7.35 0.49
CA ASP A 94 18.25 8.12 0.25
C ASP A 94 19.16 8.22 1.48
N ARG A 95 18.60 8.12 2.68
CA ARG A 95 19.35 8.12 3.93
C ARG A 95 20.00 6.78 4.27
N LEU A 96 19.57 5.69 3.64
CA LEU A 96 20.13 4.36 3.92
C LEU A 96 21.56 4.23 3.41
N ASN A 97 22.44 3.61 4.20
CA ASN A 97 23.85 3.36 3.83
C ASN A 97 23.99 2.53 2.55
N VAL A 98 23.06 1.62 2.34
CA VAL A 98 22.99 0.77 1.14
C VAL A 98 21.57 0.82 0.62
N ARG A 99 21.41 1.18 -0.65
CA ARG A 99 20.09 1.21 -1.29
C ARG A 99 19.52 -0.20 -1.39
N PRO A 100 18.34 -0.46 -0.83
CA PRO A 100 17.66 -1.76 -0.94
C PRO A 100 17.06 -1.94 -2.34
N VAL A 101 16.59 -3.15 -2.63
CA VAL A 101 15.66 -3.36 -3.74
C VAL A 101 14.38 -2.58 -3.45
N VAL A 102 13.93 -1.78 -4.42
CA VAL A 102 12.68 -1.03 -4.29
C VAL A 102 11.65 -1.61 -5.24
N SER A 103 10.48 -1.92 -4.73
CA SER A 103 9.32 -2.36 -5.51
C SER A 103 8.11 -1.48 -5.22
N ALA A 104 7.33 -1.20 -6.24
CA ALA A 104 6.15 -0.37 -6.18
C ALA A 104 4.93 -1.14 -6.67
N PHE A 105 3.86 -1.13 -5.88
CA PHE A 105 2.61 -1.82 -6.17
C PHE A 105 1.46 -0.82 -6.19
N THR A 106 0.59 -0.93 -7.17
CA THR A 106 -0.64 -0.14 -7.26
C THR A 106 -1.69 -0.86 -8.08
N ALA A 107 -2.95 -0.74 -7.70
CA ALA A 107 -4.07 -1.26 -8.47
C ALA A 107 -4.50 -0.32 -9.60
N THR A 108 -4.19 0.98 -9.50
CA THR A 108 -4.72 2.02 -10.38
C THR A 108 -3.61 2.97 -10.81
N ALA A 109 -2.97 2.70 -11.94
CA ALA A 109 -1.96 3.61 -12.47
C ALA A 109 -2.11 3.73 -13.99
N THR A 110 -2.32 4.95 -14.49
CA THR A 110 -2.17 5.27 -15.91
C THR A 110 -0.69 5.18 -16.30
N LYS A 111 -0.40 5.32 -17.59
CA LYS A 111 1.00 5.33 -18.03
C LYS A 111 1.79 6.47 -17.39
N GLU A 112 1.20 7.67 -17.35
CA GLU A 112 1.80 8.87 -16.77
C GLU A 112 2.10 8.65 -15.27
N VAL A 113 1.17 8.08 -14.52
CA VAL A 113 1.37 7.78 -13.09
C VAL A 113 2.46 6.73 -12.88
N ARG A 114 2.59 5.75 -13.77
CA ARG A 114 3.67 4.74 -13.68
C ARG A 114 5.04 5.35 -13.96
N ASP A 115 5.12 6.23 -14.96
CA ASP A 115 6.36 6.94 -15.29
C ASP A 115 6.76 7.80 -14.08
N ASP A 116 5.83 8.57 -13.49
CA ASP A 116 6.04 9.34 -12.26
C ASP A 116 6.52 8.49 -11.07
N ILE A 117 5.89 7.33 -10.84
CA ILE A 117 6.30 6.39 -9.77
C ILE A 117 7.75 5.98 -9.97
N SER A 118 8.13 5.63 -11.21
CA SER A 118 9.49 5.22 -11.52
C SER A 118 10.50 6.33 -11.27
N ASP A 119 10.16 7.55 -11.68
CA ASP A 119 11.03 8.73 -11.55
C ASP A 119 11.15 9.17 -10.09
N ILE A 120 10.03 9.33 -9.39
CA ILE A 120 10.00 9.82 -8.00
C ILE A 120 10.68 8.80 -7.05
N LEU A 121 10.39 7.51 -7.20
CA LEU A 121 11.04 6.46 -6.40
C LEU A 121 12.45 6.11 -6.91
N MET A 122 12.90 6.76 -8.00
CA MET A 122 14.22 6.54 -8.64
C MET A 122 14.47 5.03 -8.88
N LEU A 123 13.49 4.34 -9.45
CA LEU A 123 13.60 2.91 -9.73
C LEU A 123 14.69 2.65 -10.76
N ARG A 124 15.58 1.69 -10.49
CA ARG A 124 16.73 1.38 -11.35
C ARG A 124 16.39 0.20 -12.24
N GLU A 125 16.33 0.42 -13.56
CA GLU A 125 16.02 -0.61 -14.57
C GLU A 125 14.79 -1.47 -14.15
N PRO A 126 13.63 -0.85 -13.84
CA PRO A 126 12.52 -1.56 -13.26
C PRO A 126 11.91 -2.57 -14.24
N THR A 127 11.63 -3.76 -13.77
CA THR A 127 10.73 -4.67 -14.48
C THR A 127 9.30 -4.21 -14.23
N VAL A 128 8.59 -3.81 -15.28
CA VAL A 128 7.20 -3.34 -15.18
C VAL A 128 6.26 -4.46 -15.60
N LEU A 129 5.41 -4.89 -14.66
CA LEU A 129 4.36 -5.86 -14.89
C LEU A 129 3.00 -5.16 -14.81
N THR A 130 2.20 -5.28 -15.85
CA THR A 130 0.85 -4.74 -15.88
C THR A 130 -0.12 -5.87 -16.19
N THR A 131 -1.06 -6.12 -15.28
CA THR A 131 -2.21 -6.98 -15.54
C THR A 131 -3.33 -6.13 -16.11
N GLY A 132 -4.10 -6.66 -17.06
CA GLY A 132 -5.23 -5.93 -17.65
C GLY A 132 -6.31 -5.60 -16.60
N PHE A 133 -7.08 -4.53 -16.85
CA PHE A 133 -8.24 -4.15 -16.03
C PHE A 133 -9.48 -4.98 -16.35
N ASP A 134 -9.42 -5.81 -17.36
CA ASP A 134 -10.55 -6.63 -17.78
C ASP A 134 -10.87 -7.70 -16.72
N ARG A 135 -12.10 -7.69 -16.30
CA ARG A 135 -12.65 -8.65 -15.34
C ARG A 135 -13.84 -9.36 -16.02
N PRO A 136 -13.61 -10.46 -16.71
CA PRO A 136 -14.64 -11.14 -17.49
C PRO A 136 -15.84 -11.62 -16.65
N ASN A 137 -15.69 -11.67 -15.34
CA ASN A 137 -16.77 -11.99 -14.40
C ASN A 137 -17.60 -10.78 -13.95
N LEU A 138 -17.25 -9.55 -14.39
CA LEU A 138 -18.00 -8.34 -14.06
C LEU A 138 -18.69 -7.80 -15.31
N TYR A 139 -19.97 -7.51 -15.17
CA TYR A 139 -20.76 -6.85 -16.19
C TYR A 139 -21.01 -5.40 -15.79
N PHE A 140 -20.69 -4.46 -16.69
CA PHE A 140 -20.99 -3.04 -16.53
C PHE A 140 -22.09 -2.65 -17.52
N GLY A 141 -23.27 -2.30 -16.99
CA GLY A 141 -24.38 -1.80 -17.78
C GLY A 141 -24.69 -0.34 -17.45
N VAL A 142 -24.93 0.48 -18.49
CA VAL A 142 -25.36 1.86 -18.30
C VAL A 142 -26.78 2.00 -18.82
N GLN A 143 -27.67 2.53 -18.00
CA GLN A 143 -29.04 2.83 -18.37
C GLN A 143 -29.36 4.30 -18.12
N ALA A 144 -30.17 4.91 -18.98
CA ALA A 144 -30.63 6.28 -18.83
C ALA A 144 -32.17 6.32 -18.71
N PRO A 145 -32.74 5.79 -17.62
CA PRO A 145 -34.18 5.70 -17.44
C PRO A 145 -34.81 7.06 -17.18
N LYS A 146 -36.08 7.23 -17.58
CA LYS A 146 -36.88 8.41 -17.19
C LYS A 146 -37.24 8.40 -15.71
N ASP A 147 -37.50 7.23 -15.14
CA ASP A 147 -37.75 7.00 -13.72
C ASP A 147 -36.69 6.05 -13.15
N LYS A 148 -35.72 6.61 -12.44
CA LYS A 148 -34.62 5.87 -11.83
C LYS A 148 -35.10 4.94 -10.72
N TYR A 149 -36.08 5.40 -9.91
CA TYR A 149 -36.61 4.61 -8.80
C TYR A 149 -37.35 3.36 -9.29
N ALA A 150 -38.26 3.52 -10.25
CA ALA A 150 -38.99 2.40 -10.83
C ALA A 150 -38.03 1.38 -11.49
N THR A 151 -37.02 1.86 -12.20
CA THR A 151 -36.02 0.99 -12.84
C THR A 151 -35.21 0.21 -11.81
N MET A 152 -34.74 0.86 -10.75
CA MET A 152 -34.02 0.22 -9.65
C MET A 152 -34.89 -0.83 -8.95
N LYS A 153 -36.14 -0.48 -8.62
CA LYS A 153 -37.10 -1.41 -8.01
C LYS A 153 -37.31 -2.65 -8.84
N ASN A 154 -37.56 -2.47 -10.14
CA ASN A 154 -37.74 -3.58 -11.07
C ASN A 154 -36.47 -4.46 -11.17
N PHE A 155 -35.27 -3.84 -11.17
CA PHE A 155 -34.01 -4.58 -11.16
C PHE A 155 -33.90 -5.47 -9.92
N LEU A 156 -34.21 -4.95 -8.73
CA LEU A 156 -34.20 -5.72 -7.48
C LEU A 156 -35.22 -6.88 -7.48
N GLU A 157 -36.42 -6.63 -8.04
CA GLU A 157 -37.47 -7.67 -8.16
C GLU A 157 -37.06 -8.82 -9.11
N LEU A 158 -36.23 -8.51 -10.11
CA LEU A 158 -35.69 -9.52 -11.05
C LEU A 158 -34.52 -10.33 -10.46
N HIS A 159 -33.93 -9.87 -9.35
CA HIS A 159 -32.75 -10.50 -8.73
C HIS A 159 -33.02 -10.86 -7.24
N PRO A 160 -34.06 -11.66 -6.94
CA PRO A 160 -34.41 -11.96 -5.56
C PRO A 160 -33.30 -12.80 -4.88
N GLY A 161 -33.00 -12.47 -3.65
CA GLY A 161 -32.01 -13.21 -2.84
C GLY A 161 -30.55 -12.91 -3.18
N GLN A 162 -30.26 -12.01 -4.10
CA GLN A 162 -28.91 -11.56 -4.40
C GLN A 162 -28.54 -10.34 -3.52
N SER A 163 -27.28 -10.30 -3.07
CA SER A 163 -26.75 -9.13 -2.35
C SER A 163 -26.36 -8.02 -3.33
N GLY A 164 -26.59 -6.77 -2.94
CA GLY A 164 -26.26 -5.60 -3.76
C GLY A 164 -25.93 -4.38 -2.91
N VAL A 165 -25.37 -3.36 -3.56
CA VAL A 165 -25.13 -2.03 -2.99
C VAL A 165 -25.79 -1.01 -3.90
N ILE A 166 -26.51 -0.03 -3.31
CA ILE A 166 -27.24 1.02 -4.03
C ILE A 166 -26.67 2.38 -3.62
#